data_f7d18875d03230291c7abb8d75ae1878
#
_entry.id   f7d18875d03230291c7abb8d75ae1878
#
_cell.length_a   1.000
_cell.length_b   1.000
_cell.length_c   1.000
_cell.angle_alpha   90.00
_cell.angle_beta   90.00
_cell.angle_gamma   90.00
#
_symmetry.space_group_name_H-M   'P 1'
#
loop_
_entity.id
_entity.type
_entity.pdbx_description
1 polymer ?
#
loop_
_entity_poly.entity_id
_entity_poly.type
_entity_poly.pdbx_seq_one_letter_code
_entity_poly.pdbx_strand_id
1 'polypeptide(L)'
;MHLHVIGICGTFMGSLALLARARGHRVTGSDANVYPPMSTQLAEAGITLMEGYAADNLEPAPELTVVGNAVSRGNPEVEALLERGLAYTSGPQWLCDEVLTGRPVIAIAGTHGKTTTATMTAWILECVGLTPGYLIGGVPPQLGDSARIGDPQAPFVVEADEYDTAFFDKRSKFVHYRPRIAVLNNLEFDHADIFPDLAAIERQFHHLVRTVPAGGKLVVAADAVAGAEALERVLDQGCWTPVTRFGDEGGIENAGGDWRYRLISADGSHFALAAPATVSGEADCFVECQWAMRGRHNVANACAAVAAAVECGVSVEAALQALARFAPPRRRQELRGEVAGVKVIDDFAHHPTAIATTLEGLAPGVAAEGQGGRLWAVIEPRSNTMKLGTMKARLPAAVTAADRVSWFAGPTLGWSLDETVCECRALGVEADVEQDLDALIAKIANDSRAGDWVVVMSNGGFGGIHERLLSALAAREGEA
;
A
#
# COMPACT_ATOMS: atom_id res chain seq x y z
N MET A 1 -27.60 14.69 -5.34
CA MET A 1 -27.61 15.31 -4.01
C MET A 1 -26.36 16.12 -3.79
N HIS A 2 -26.37 17.04 -2.81
CA HIS A 2 -25.19 17.76 -2.35
C HIS A 2 -24.52 16.95 -1.23
N LEU A 3 -23.32 16.46 -1.52
CA LEU A 3 -22.47 15.70 -0.59
C LEU A 3 -21.32 16.61 -0.12
N HIS A 4 -21.12 16.72 1.18
CA HIS A 4 -19.98 17.41 1.76
C HIS A 4 -19.04 16.41 2.44
N VAL A 5 -17.71 16.54 2.21
CA VAL A 5 -16.71 15.60 2.72
C VAL A 5 -15.75 16.31 3.66
N ILE A 6 -15.80 15.98 4.95
CA ILE A 6 -14.87 16.54 5.97
C ILE A 6 -13.61 15.66 6.01
N GLY A 7 -12.43 16.28 5.81
CA GLY A 7 -11.14 15.58 5.65
C GLY A 7 -10.92 15.08 4.22
N ILE A 8 -11.34 15.86 3.23
CA ILE A 8 -11.43 15.44 1.81
C ILE A 8 -10.07 15.18 1.16
N CYS A 9 -8.99 15.81 1.61
CA CYS A 9 -7.66 15.67 0.99
C CYS A 9 -6.89 14.41 1.43
N GLY A 10 -7.44 13.62 2.36
CA GLY A 10 -6.92 12.28 2.66
C GLY A 10 -7.09 11.35 1.45
N THR A 11 -6.13 10.44 1.21
CA THR A 11 -6.10 9.58 0.01
C THR A 11 -7.41 8.81 -0.19
N PHE A 12 -7.92 8.16 0.85
CA PHE A 12 -9.19 7.43 0.78
C PHE A 12 -10.39 8.38 0.54
N MET A 13 -10.45 9.49 1.28
CA MET A 13 -11.58 10.42 1.22
C MET A 13 -11.62 11.18 -0.10
N GLY A 14 -10.46 11.56 -0.64
CA GLY A 14 -10.35 12.19 -1.96
C GLY A 14 -10.78 11.23 -3.08
N SER A 15 -10.31 10.00 -3.04
CA SER A 15 -10.73 8.96 -4.00
C SER A 15 -12.23 8.70 -3.93
N LEU A 16 -12.81 8.68 -2.72
CA LEU A 16 -14.26 8.55 -2.52
C LEU A 16 -15.03 9.76 -3.08
N ALA A 17 -14.51 10.98 -2.90
CA ALA A 17 -15.11 12.19 -3.46
C ALA A 17 -15.13 12.16 -5.01
N LEU A 18 -14.09 11.62 -5.65
CA LEU A 18 -14.06 11.39 -7.10
C LEU A 18 -15.13 10.38 -7.53
N LEU A 19 -15.33 9.26 -6.80
CA LEU A 19 -16.41 8.32 -7.05
C LEU A 19 -17.79 8.98 -6.92
N ALA A 20 -17.98 9.79 -5.87
CA ALA A 20 -19.23 10.52 -5.67
C ALA A 20 -19.52 11.51 -6.82
N ARG A 21 -18.48 12.20 -7.29
CA ARG A 21 -18.58 13.09 -8.44
C ARG A 21 -18.94 12.34 -9.72
N ALA A 22 -18.30 11.18 -9.96
CA ALA A 22 -18.57 10.32 -11.12
C ALA A 22 -20.01 9.76 -11.10
N ARG A 23 -20.61 9.59 -9.92
CA ARG A 23 -22.03 9.24 -9.76
C ARG A 23 -23.00 10.42 -9.96
N GLY A 24 -22.49 11.60 -10.28
CA GLY A 24 -23.31 12.78 -10.55
C GLY A 24 -23.72 13.59 -9.32
N HIS A 25 -23.10 13.35 -8.15
CA HIS A 25 -23.33 14.18 -6.97
C HIS A 25 -22.62 15.55 -7.14
N ARG A 26 -23.22 16.60 -6.56
CA ARG A 26 -22.50 17.83 -6.29
C ARG A 26 -21.64 17.56 -5.05
N VAL A 27 -20.32 17.67 -5.18
CA VAL A 27 -19.40 17.40 -4.08
C VAL A 27 -18.69 18.68 -3.66
N THR A 28 -18.65 18.91 -2.37
CA THR A 28 -17.82 19.92 -1.70
C THR A 28 -17.04 19.26 -0.59
N GLY A 29 -15.99 19.85 -0.09
CA GLY A 29 -15.31 19.31 1.08
C GLY A 29 -14.27 20.24 1.69
N SER A 30 -13.92 19.97 2.93
CA SER A 30 -12.98 20.72 3.75
C SER A 30 -11.80 19.87 4.20
N ASP A 31 -10.65 20.49 4.35
CA ASP A 31 -9.46 19.86 4.94
C ASP A 31 -8.55 20.92 5.58
N ALA A 32 -7.80 20.56 6.61
CA ALA A 32 -6.78 21.42 7.20
C ALA A 32 -5.58 21.61 6.25
N ASN A 33 -5.34 20.65 5.34
CA ASN A 33 -4.19 20.59 4.47
C ASN A 33 -4.61 20.41 3.01
N VAL A 34 -4.91 21.52 2.33
CA VAL A 34 -5.31 21.51 0.90
C VAL A 34 -4.09 21.75 0.02
N TYR A 35 -3.38 20.66 -0.35
CA TYR A 35 -2.18 20.74 -1.21
C TYR A 35 -2.12 19.60 -2.23
N PRO A 36 -1.38 19.79 -3.34
CA PRO A 36 -1.17 18.76 -4.35
C PRO A 36 -0.50 17.47 -3.79
N PRO A 37 -0.77 16.29 -4.41
CA PRO A 37 -1.49 16.11 -5.70
C PRO A 37 -3.02 15.99 -5.54
N MET A 38 -3.54 15.65 -4.36
CA MET A 38 -4.98 15.38 -4.18
C MET A 38 -5.83 16.61 -4.43
N SER A 39 -5.44 17.79 -3.92
CA SER A 39 -6.20 19.03 -4.15
C SER A 39 -6.34 19.38 -5.63
N THR A 40 -5.29 19.11 -6.43
CA THR A 40 -5.32 19.34 -7.89
C THR A 40 -6.32 18.41 -8.57
N GLN A 41 -6.29 17.10 -8.27
CA GLN A 41 -7.21 16.12 -8.84
C GLN A 41 -8.67 16.44 -8.50
N LEU A 42 -8.94 16.83 -7.24
CA LEU A 42 -10.28 17.19 -6.81
C LEU A 42 -10.79 18.46 -7.50
N ALA A 43 -9.94 19.47 -7.64
CA ALA A 43 -10.28 20.71 -8.34
C ALA A 43 -10.56 20.47 -9.84
N GLU A 44 -9.73 19.67 -10.52
CA GLU A 44 -9.91 19.27 -11.92
C GLU A 44 -11.22 18.49 -12.12
N ALA A 45 -11.64 17.70 -11.12
CA ALA A 45 -12.95 17.02 -11.12
C ALA A 45 -14.14 17.96 -10.83
N GLY A 46 -13.91 19.27 -10.64
CA GLY A 46 -14.95 20.26 -10.34
C GLY A 46 -15.50 20.17 -8.92
N ILE A 47 -14.70 19.70 -7.97
CA ILE A 47 -15.04 19.63 -6.54
C ILE A 47 -14.59 20.93 -5.86
N THR A 48 -15.48 21.57 -5.11
CA THR A 48 -15.17 22.79 -4.35
C THR A 48 -14.46 22.42 -3.06
N LEU A 49 -13.24 22.94 -2.86
CA LEU A 49 -12.41 22.71 -1.68
C LEU A 49 -12.42 23.93 -0.77
N MET A 50 -12.53 23.70 0.54
CA MET A 50 -12.42 24.70 1.59
C MET A 50 -11.20 24.38 2.46
N GLU A 51 -10.32 25.37 2.64
CA GLU A 51 -9.15 25.23 3.51
C GLU A 51 -9.54 25.56 4.95
N GLY A 52 -9.23 24.65 5.86
CA GLY A 52 -9.63 24.72 7.27
C GLY A 52 -11.05 24.20 7.52
N TYR A 53 -11.32 23.97 8.80
CA TYR A 53 -12.60 23.47 9.28
C TYR A 53 -13.40 24.60 9.93
N ALA A 54 -14.60 24.87 9.44
CA ALA A 54 -15.48 25.92 9.93
C ALA A 54 -16.96 25.56 9.79
N ALA A 55 -17.80 26.06 10.69
CA ALA A 55 -19.26 25.86 10.63
C ALA A 55 -19.87 26.37 9.31
N ASP A 56 -19.29 27.42 8.72
CA ASP A 56 -19.74 28.02 7.47
C ASP A 56 -19.48 27.14 6.24
N ASN A 57 -18.57 26.16 6.32
CA ASN A 57 -18.36 25.17 5.26
C ASN A 57 -19.61 24.30 5.01
N LEU A 58 -20.50 24.21 5.97
CA LEU A 58 -21.79 23.52 5.88
C LEU A 58 -22.92 24.40 5.32
N GLU A 59 -22.61 25.54 4.68
CA GLU A 59 -23.57 26.41 4.02
C GLU A 59 -23.41 26.46 2.49
N PRO A 60 -24.46 26.24 1.70
CA PRO A 60 -25.80 25.78 2.11
C PRO A 60 -25.73 24.34 2.65
N ALA A 61 -26.60 24.03 3.61
CA ALA A 61 -26.61 22.72 4.29
C ALA A 61 -26.56 21.56 3.27
N PRO A 62 -25.59 20.64 3.39
CA PRO A 62 -25.50 19.48 2.54
C PRO A 62 -26.65 18.49 2.84
N GLU A 63 -27.08 17.74 1.84
CA GLU A 63 -28.05 16.64 2.03
C GLU A 63 -27.44 15.47 2.79
N LEU A 64 -26.12 15.28 2.67
CA LEU A 64 -25.35 14.27 3.44
C LEU A 64 -23.91 14.75 3.63
N THR A 65 -23.38 14.57 4.84
CA THR A 65 -21.97 14.81 5.16
C THR A 65 -21.23 13.48 5.34
N VAL A 66 -20.09 13.32 4.66
CA VAL A 66 -19.19 12.17 4.86
C VAL A 66 -18.01 12.60 5.70
N VAL A 67 -17.81 11.92 6.83
CA VAL A 67 -16.76 12.28 7.80
C VAL A 67 -15.56 11.33 7.69
N GLY A 68 -14.37 11.89 7.48
CA GLY A 68 -13.11 11.14 7.42
C GLY A 68 -12.66 10.65 8.81
N ASN A 69 -11.90 9.58 8.83
CA ASN A 69 -11.43 8.94 10.06
C ASN A 69 -10.42 9.77 10.87
N ALA A 70 -9.67 10.66 10.21
CA ALA A 70 -8.72 11.54 10.89
C ALA A 70 -9.40 12.70 11.64
N VAL A 71 -10.69 12.91 11.43
CA VAL A 71 -11.47 14.00 12.03
C VAL A 71 -12.09 13.53 13.34
N SER A 72 -12.01 14.34 14.40
CA SER A 72 -12.45 13.97 15.75
C SER A 72 -13.34 15.04 16.36
N ARG A 73 -13.93 14.72 17.52
CA ARG A 73 -14.65 15.70 18.36
C ARG A 73 -13.75 16.86 18.73
N GLY A 74 -14.34 18.05 18.84
CA GLY A 74 -13.63 19.32 18.99
C GLY A 74 -13.28 20.00 17.67
N ASN A 75 -13.44 19.33 16.52
CA ASN A 75 -13.36 19.96 15.21
C ASN A 75 -14.59 20.88 15.02
N PRO A 76 -14.42 22.18 14.70
CA PRO A 76 -15.54 23.14 14.69
C PRO A 76 -16.61 22.81 13.65
N GLU A 77 -16.27 22.18 12.56
CA GLU A 77 -17.21 21.75 11.53
C GLU A 77 -18.00 20.50 11.97
N VAL A 78 -17.33 19.56 12.65
CA VAL A 78 -18.02 18.39 13.25
C VAL A 78 -18.97 18.84 14.37
N GLU A 79 -18.55 19.76 15.23
CA GLU A 79 -19.43 20.26 16.29
C GLU A 79 -20.66 20.96 15.69
N ALA A 80 -20.49 21.77 14.64
CA ALA A 80 -21.62 22.41 13.96
C ALA A 80 -22.53 21.40 13.25
N LEU A 81 -21.97 20.35 12.66
CA LEU A 81 -22.71 19.24 12.05
C LEU A 81 -23.65 18.57 13.06
N LEU A 82 -23.10 18.23 14.24
CA LEU A 82 -23.83 17.56 15.32
C LEU A 82 -24.89 18.48 15.93
N GLU A 83 -24.54 19.74 16.23
CA GLU A 83 -25.45 20.73 16.85
C GLU A 83 -26.68 21.01 15.96
N ARG A 84 -26.46 21.08 14.64
CA ARG A 84 -27.54 21.32 13.66
C ARG A 84 -28.34 20.05 13.33
N GLY A 85 -27.92 18.87 13.79
CA GLY A 85 -28.58 17.60 13.52
C GLY A 85 -28.59 17.23 12.03
N LEU A 86 -27.56 17.64 11.27
CA LEU A 86 -27.44 17.32 9.85
C LEU A 86 -27.14 15.83 9.63
N ALA A 87 -27.60 15.29 8.50
CA ALA A 87 -27.33 13.89 8.15
C ALA A 87 -25.84 13.66 7.89
N TYR A 88 -25.28 12.61 8.48
CA TYR A 88 -23.89 12.25 8.28
C TYR A 88 -23.65 10.74 8.24
N THR A 89 -22.58 10.34 7.60
CA THR A 89 -22.10 8.96 7.48
C THR A 89 -20.57 8.92 7.44
N SER A 90 -20.00 7.72 7.49
CA SER A 90 -18.58 7.51 7.26
C SER A 90 -18.27 7.24 5.79
N GLY A 91 -17.00 7.46 5.37
CA GLY A 91 -16.56 7.12 4.01
C GLY A 91 -16.79 5.66 3.64
N PRO A 92 -16.36 4.68 4.46
CA PRO A 92 -16.58 3.26 4.18
C PRO A 92 -18.06 2.86 4.10
N GLN A 93 -18.91 3.42 4.95
CA GLN A 93 -20.36 3.16 4.89
C GLN A 93 -20.97 3.74 3.61
N TRP A 94 -20.63 4.98 3.25
CA TRP A 94 -21.10 5.60 2.00
C TRP A 94 -20.66 4.78 0.78
N LEU A 95 -19.39 4.33 0.76
CA LEU A 95 -18.86 3.48 -0.31
C LEU A 95 -19.69 2.18 -0.44
N CYS A 96 -19.98 1.54 0.70
CA CYS A 96 -20.79 0.32 0.72
C CYS A 96 -22.16 0.55 0.12
N ASP A 97 -22.88 1.57 0.60
CA ASP A 97 -24.29 1.78 0.26
C ASP A 97 -24.46 2.28 -1.18
N GLU A 98 -23.58 3.16 -1.63
CA GLU A 98 -23.70 3.84 -2.91
C GLU A 98 -22.95 3.17 -4.06
N VAL A 99 -21.86 2.44 -3.79
CA VAL A 99 -20.99 1.92 -4.85
C VAL A 99 -20.88 0.40 -4.86
N LEU A 100 -20.76 -0.23 -3.68
CA LEU A 100 -20.47 -1.66 -3.59
C LEU A 100 -21.71 -2.55 -3.60
N THR A 101 -22.86 -2.02 -3.20
CA THR A 101 -24.12 -2.78 -3.11
C THR A 101 -24.48 -3.38 -4.47
N GLY A 102 -24.70 -4.71 -4.49
CA GLY A 102 -25.13 -5.44 -5.68
C GLY A 102 -24.00 -5.87 -6.63
N ARG A 103 -22.72 -5.59 -6.30
CA ARG A 103 -21.56 -5.99 -7.11
C ARG A 103 -20.64 -6.97 -6.37
N PRO A 104 -19.89 -7.82 -7.11
CA PRO A 104 -18.81 -8.59 -6.50
C PRO A 104 -17.70 -7.67 -6.00
N VAL A 105 -17.40 -7.72 -4.71
CA VAL A 105 -16.31 -6.93 -4.10
C VAL A 105 -15.11 -7.83 -3.83
N ILE A 106 -13.92 -7.38 -4.22
CA ILE A 106 -12.62 -7.98 -3.91
C ILE A 106 -11.92 -7.05 -2.94
N ALA A 107 -11.77 -7.47 -1.68
CA ALA A 107 -11.09 -6.71 -0.64
C ALA A 107 -9.65 -7.23 -0.47
N ILE A 108 -8.68 -6.33 -0.54
CA ILE A 108 -7.26 -6.66 -0.35
C ILE A 108 -6.81 -6.13 1.00
N ALA A 109 -6.71 -7.02 1.97
CA ALA A 109 -6.28 -6.73 3.34
C ALA A 109 -4.87 -7.25 3.64
N GLY A 110 -4.23 -6.69 4.64
CA GLY A 110 -2.88 -7.05 5.09
C GLY A 110 -2.11 -5.84 5.61
N THR A 111 -1.08 -6.06 6.38
CA THR A 111 -0.23 -4.97 6.87
C THR A 111 0.55 -4.33 5.72
N HIS A 112 1.09 -5.17 4.82
CA HIS A 112 1.92 -4.74 3.68
C HIS A 112 1.33 -5.21 2.35
N GLY A 113 1.72 -4.54 1.25
CA GLY A 113 1.39 -4.96 -0.11
C GLY A 113 -0.03 -4.67 -0.58
N LYS A 114 -0.93 -4.14 0.27
CA LYS A 114 -2.34 -3.83 -0.06
C LYS A 114 -2.49 -3.09 -1.40
N THR A 115 -1.86 -1.92 -1.52
CA THR A 115 -1.92 -1.06 -2.72
C THR A 115 -1.43 -1.79 -3.96
N THR A 116 -0.28 -2.47 -3.86
CA THR A 116 0.33 -3.19 -4.98
C THR A 116 -0.58 -4.33 -5.45
N THR A 117 -1.06 -5.17 -4.53
CA THR A 117 -1.96 -6.30 -4.84
C THR A 117 -3.30 -5.81 -5.39
N ALA A 118 -3.89 -4.76 -4.82
CA ALA A 118 -5.13 -4.16 -5.34
C ALA A 118 -4.94 -3.62 -6.77
N THR A 119 -3.81 -2.94 -7.02
CA THR A 119 -3.47 -2.44 -8.36
C THR A 119 -3.28 -3.57 -9.36
N MET A 120 -2.53 -4.62 -9.00
CA MET A 120 -2.35 -5.82 -9.84
C MET A 120 -3.69 -6.48 -10.16
N THR A 121 -4.56 -6.67 -9.15
CA THR A 121 -5.88 -7.26 -9.34
C THR A 121 -6.74 -6.43 -10.29
N ALA A 122 -6.84 -5.12 -10.08
CA ALA A 122 -7.58 -4.22 -10.94
C ALA A 122 -7.02 -4.19 -12.37
N TRP A 123 -5.70 -4.19 -12.52
CA TRP A 123 -5.02 -4.24 -13.82
C TRP A 123 -5.28 -5.54 -14.59
N ILE A 124 -5.21 -6.70 -13.91
CA ILE A 124 -5.54 -8.00 -14.52
C ILE A 124 -6.97 -7.98 -15.07
N LEU A 125 -7.95 -7.55 -14.25
CA LEU A 125 -9.36 -7.47 -14.65
C LEU A 125 -9.56 -6.50 -15.82
N GLU A 126 -8.85 -5.37 -15.83
CA GLU A 126 -8.89 -4.40 -16.94
C GLU A 126 -8.35 -5.01 -18.23
N CYS A 127 -7.20 -5.69 -18.18
CA CYS A 127 -6.57 -6.29 -19.35
C CYS A 127 -7.40 -7.38 -20.03
N VAL A 128 -8.31 -8.03 -19.30
CA VAL A 128 -9.25 -9.01 -19.84
C VAL A 128 -10.60 -8.40 -20.23
N GLY A 129 -10.72 -7.07 -20.14
CA GLY A 129 -11.90 -6.34 -20.62
C GLY A 129 -13.09 -6.32 -19.65
N LEU A 130 -12.90 -6.63 -18.37
CA LEU A 130 -13.97 -6.63 -17.38
C LEU A 130 -14.33 -5.23 -16.86
N THR A 131 -13.54 -4.20 -17.17
CA THR A 131 -13.79 -2.82 -16.75
C THR A 131 -14.10 -2.69 -15.25
N PRO A 132 -13.22 -3.14 -14.35
CA PRO A 132 -13.49 -3.16 -12.90
C PRO A 132 -13.69 -1.76 -12.33
N GLY A 133 -14.49 -1.65 -11.26
CA GLY A 133 -14.39 -0.52 -10.36
C GLY A 133 -13.25 -0.71 -9.39
N TYR A 134 -12.71 0.37 -8.85
CA TYR A 134 -11.68 0.27 -7.81
C TYR A 134 -11.60 1.53 -6.95
N LEU A 135 -11.06 1.35 -5.73
CA LEU A 135 -10.57 2.40 -4.85
C LEU A 135 -9.25 1.91 -4.23
N ILE A 136 -8.16 2.54 -4.62
CA ILE A 136 -6.78 2.13 -4.32
C ILE A 136 -6.04 3.29 -3.66
N GLY A 137 -5.17 3.01 -2.68
CA GLY A 137 -4.45 4.00 -1.89
C GLY A 137 -3.31 4.75 -2.61
N GLY A 138 -3.23 4.67 -3.93
CA GLY A 138 -2.26 5.34 -4.77
C GLY A 138 -2.79 5.57 -6.17
N VAL A 139 -2.04 6.31 -6.99
CA VAL A 139 -2.39 6.52 -8.40
C VAL A 139 -1.61 5.51 -9.26
N PRO A 140 -2.28 4.45 -9.77
CA PRO A 140 -1.65 3.50 -10.66
C PRO A 140 -1.44 4.12 -12.05
N PRO A 141 -0.21 4.19 -12.59
CA PRO A 141 0.06 4.88 -13.85
C PRO A 141 -0.77 4.34 -15.03
N GLN A 142 -1.04 3.04 -15.04
CA GLN A 142 -1.78 2.37 -16.11
C GLN A 142 -3.30 2.49 -16.01
N LEU A 143 -3.83 2.78 -14.82
CA LEU A 143 -5.26 2.93 -14.57
C LEU A 143 -5.70 4.41 -14.55
N GLY A 144 -4.73 5.34 -14.44
CA GLY A 144 -4.92 6.79 -14.50
C GLY A 144 -5.27 7.41 -13.15
N ASP A 145 -6.33 6.96 -12.49
CA ASP A 145 -6.85 7.53 -11.25
C ASP A 145 -6.73 6.56 -10.06
N SER A 146 -6.84 7.08 -8.85
CA SER A 146 -6.88 6.28 -7.61
C SER A 146 -8.23 5.58 -7.40
N ALA A 147 -9.29 6.00 -8.10
CA ALA A 147 -10.63 5.44 -7.98
C ALA A 147 -11.41 5.56 -9.28
N ARG A 148 -12.20 4.53 -9.59
CA ARG A 148 -13.09 4.46 -10.75
C ARG A 148 -14.34 3.65 -10.42
N ILE A 149 -15.50 4.08 -10.89
CA ILE A 149 -16.77 3.34 -10.73
C ILE A 149 -16.73 2.01 -11.50
N GLY A 150 -16.18 2.00 -12.72
CA GLY A 150 -16.20 0.84 -13.61
C GLY A 150 -17.60 0.45 -14.07
N ASP A 151 -17.73 -0.71 -14.72
CA ASP A 151 -19.01 -1.28 -15.06
C ASP A 151 -19.75 -1.73 -13.79
N PRO A 152 -21.04 -1.41 -13.59
CA PRO A 152 -21.81 -1.83 -12.42
C PRO A 152 -21.92 -3.34 -12.21
N GLN A 153 -21.76 -4.14 -13.26
CA GLN A 153 -21.78 -5.60 -13.19
C GLN A 153 -20.38 -6.21 -12.97
N ALA A 154 -19.33 -5.41 -13.17
CA ALA A 154 -17.95 -5.86 -12.98
C ALA A 154 -17.55 -5.89 -11.49
N PRO A 155 -16.52 -6.66 -11.14
CA PRO A 155 -15.94 -6.64 -9.80
C PRO A 155 -15.49 -5.23 -9.38
N PHE A 156 -15.56 -4.95 -8.07
CA PHE A 156 -14.96 -3.76 -7.47
C PHE A 156 -13.79 -4.15 -6.58
N VAL A 157 -12.61 -3.64 -6.87
CA VAL A 157 -11.40 -3.89 -6.09
C VAL A 157 -11.22 -2.77 -5.07
N VAL A 158 -11.13 -3.12 -3.79
CA VAL A 158 -10.93 -2.13 -2.71
C VAL A 158 -9.72 -2.50 -1.87
N GLU A 159 -8.88 -1.51 -1.61
CA GLU A 159 -7.85 -1.62 -0.59
C GLU A 159 -8.51 -1.62 0.80
N ALA A 160 -8.37 -2.74 1.50
CA ALA A 160 -9.08 -3.02 2.75
C ALA A 160 -8.17 -2.73 3.94
N ASP A 161 -8.27 -1.49 4.43
CA ASP A 161 -7.45 -0.96 5.50
C ASP A 161 -8.04 -1.29 6.87
N GLU A 162 -7.19 -1.64 7.83
CA GLU A 162 -7.52 -1.97 9.22
C GLU A 162 -7.80 -0.75 10.10
N TYR A 163 -7.52 0.47 9.65
CA TYR A 163 -7.83 1.69 10.40
C TYR A 163 -9.31 1.82 10.74
N ASP A 164 -9.61 2.50 11.85
CA ASP A 164 -10.96 2.84 12.26
C ASP A 164 -11.69 3.69 11.20
N THR A 165 -13.01 3.60 11.22
CA THR A 165 -13.88 4.12 10.17
C THR A 165 -14.12 5.62 10.31
N ALA A 166 -14.44 6.10 11.54
CA ALA A 166 -14.72 7.50 11.86
C ALA A 166 -14.69 7.72 13.38
N PHE A 167 -14.82 8.95 13.85
CA PHE A 167 -14.85 9.26 15.29
C PHE A 167 -16.04 8.57 16.02
N PHE A 168 -17.14 8.33 15.32
CA PHE A 168 -18.35 7.68 15.82
C PHE A 168 -18.45 6.18 15.53
N ASP A 169 -17.55 5.63 14.71
CA ASP A 169 -17.45 4.20 14.39
C ASP A 169 -16.00 3.73 14.45
N LYS A 170 -15.68 2.96 15.48
CA LYS A 170 -14.33 2.47 15.76
C LYS A 170 -14.04 1.08 15.19
N ARG A 171 -14.95 0.51 14.38
CA ARG A 171 -14.68 -0.69 13.61
C ARG A 171 -13.73 -0.35 12.46
N SER A 172 -12.93 -1.32 12.04
CA SER A 172 -12.07 -1.15 10.88
C SER A 172 -12.88 -0.94 9.60
N LYS A 173 -12.35 -0.13 8.68
CA LYS A 173 -13.01 0.26 7.41
C LYS A 173 -13.49 -0.94 6.62
N PHE A 174 -12.71 -2.01 6.56
CA PHE A 174 -13.00 -3.18 5.73
C PHE A 174 -14.26 -3.96 6.16
N VAL A 175 -14.75 -3.81 7.40
CA VAL A 175 -15.99 -4.45 7.87
C VAL A 175 -17.22 -3.96 7.08
N HIS A 176 -17.16 -2.75 6.54
CA HIS A 176 -18.22 -2.17 5.74
C HIS A 176 -18.29 -2.72 4.31
N TYR A 177 -17.19 -3.26 3.76
CA TYR A 177 -17.09 -3.57 2.32
C TYR A 177 -17.82 -4.84 1.89
N ARG A 178 -18.15 -5.75 2.83
CA ARG A 178 -18.88 -7.00 2.59
C ARG A 178 -18.36 -7.77 1.37
N PRO A 179 -17.06 -8.10 1.33
CA PRO A 179 -16.44 -8.67 0.14
C PRO A 179 -16.96 -10.07 -0.16
N ARG A 180 -17.02 -10.40 -1.45
CA ARG A 180 -17.21 -11.77 -1.91
C ARG A 180 -15.88 -12.53 -1.95
N ILE A 181 -14.79 -11.82 -2.23
CA ILE A 181 -13.43 -12.34 -2.21
C ILE A 181 -12.62 -11.45 -1.29
N ALA A 182 -11.94 -12.02 -0.30
CA ALA A 182 -11.00 -11.28 0.54
C ALA A 182 -9.61 -11.91 0.46
N VAL A 183 -8.62 -11.10 0.15
CA VAL A 183 -7.20 -11.45 0.22
C VAL A 183 -6.67 -11.02 1.58
N LEU A 184 -6.10 -11.96 2.33
CA LEU A 184 -5.37 -11.72 3.57
C LEU A 184 -3.88 -11.92 3.28
N ASN A 185 -3.22 -10.82 2.91
CA ASN A 185 -1.89 -10.86 2.30
C ASN A 185 -0.78 -11.12 3.32
N ASN A 186 -0.91 -10.59 4.52
CA ASN A 186 -0.01 -10.74 5.66
C ASN A 186 -0.61 -10.06 6.88
N LEU A 187 -0.09 -10.37 8.08
CA LEU A 187 -0.54 -9.73 9.31
C LEU A 187 0.60 -9.61 10.31
N GLU A 188 1.04 -8.39 10.53
CA GLU A 188 2.04 -8.01 11.53
C GLU A 188 1.51 -6.89 12.43
N PHE A 189 2.21 -6.65 13.54
CA PHE A 189 1.88 -5.50 14.39
C PHE A 189 2.32 -4.19 13.71
N ASP A 190 1.37 -3.31 13.47
CA ASP A 190 1.56 -1.94 13.01
C ASP A 190 0.48 -1.04 13.63
N HIS A 191 0.48 0.24 13.28
CA HIS A 191 -0.53 1.21 13.78
C HIS A 191 -0.62 1.25 15.31
N ALA A 192 0.55 1.35 15.98
CA ALA A 192 0.67 1.41 17.44
C ALA A 192 -0.05 2.61 18.09
N ASP A 193 -0.50 3.57 17.29
CA ASP A 193 -1.32 4.71 17.69
C ASP A 193 -2.80 4.33 17.96
N ILE A 194 -3.28 3.24 17.37
CA ILE A 194 -4.67 2.79 17.51
C ILE A 194 -4.81 1.36 18.03
N PHE A 195 -3.79 0.51 17.87
CA PHE A 195 -3.81 -0.87 18.35
C PHE A 195 -2.75 -1.09 19.44
N PRO A 196 -3.14 -1.64 20.60
CA PRO A 196 -2.18 -1.90 21.68
C PRO A 196 -1.27 -3.10 21.41
N ASP A 197 -1.74 -4.08 20.62
CA ASP A 197 -1.05 -5.33 20.34
C ASP A 197 -1.55 -6.00 19.05
N LEU A 198 -0.85 -7.04 18.60
CA LEU A 198 -1.21 -7.82 17.42
C LEU A 198 -2.57 -8.50 17.57
N ALA A 199 -2.92 -8.97 18.78
CA ALA A 199 -4.21 -9.62 19.03
C ALA A 199 -5.40 -8.67 18.80
N ALA A 200 -5.21 -7.36 19.01
CA ALA A 200 -6.23 -6.36 18.67
C ALA A 200 -6.44 -6.27 17.15
N ILE A 201 -5.36 -6.37 16.35
CA ILE A 201 -5.44 -6.37 14.89
C ILE A 201 -6.06 -7.69 14.39
N GLU A 202 -5.66 -8.84 14.95
CA GLU A 202 -6.24 -10.16 14.65
C GLU A 202 -7.77 -10.16 14.83
N ARG A 203 -8.27 -9.53 15.90
CA ARG A 203 -9.73 -9.38 16.11
C ARG A 203 -10.40 -8.58 14.98
N GLN A 204 -9.75 -7.53 14.48
CA GLN A 204 -10.32 -6.77 13.36
C GLN A 204 -10.33 -7.61 12.08
N PHE A 205 -9.25 -8.32 11.78
CA PHE A 205 -9.21 -9.22 10.63
C PHE A 205 -10.27 -10.33 10.74
N HIS A 206 -10.50 -10.87 11.94
CA HIS A 206 -11.59 -11.82 12.14
C HIS A 206 -12.98 -11.19 11.90
N HIS A 207 -13.16 -9.89 12.22
CA HIS A 207 -14.39 -9.19 11.84
C HIS A 207 -14.56 -9.13 10.31
N LEU A 208 -13.48 -8.93 9.54
CA LEU A 208 -13.53 -9.01 8.06
C LEU A 208 -13.91 -10.43 7.61
N VAL A 209 -13.24 -11.47 8.11
CA VAL A 209 -13.52 -12.87 7.76
C VAL A 209 -15.00 -13.21 7.95
N ARG A 210 -15.63 -12.75 9.03
CA ARG A 210 -17.06 -12.96 9.34
C ARG A 210 -18.00 -12.28 8.34
N THR A 211 -17.54 -11.31 7.54
CA THR A 211 -18.38 -10.61 6.55
C THR A 211 -18.35 -11.28 5.18
N VAL A 212 -17.40 -12.20 4.93
CA VAL A 212 -17.30 -12.93 3.66
C VAL A 212 -18.30 -14.08 3.64
N PRO A 213 -19.19 -14.18 2.64
CA PRO A 213 -20.21 -15.20 2.60
C PRO A 213 -19.64 -16.62 2.35
N ALA A 214 -20.39 -17.65 2.73
CA ALA A 214 -19.98 -19.04 2.50
C ALA A 214 -19.80 -19.41 1.01
N GLY A 215 -20.48 -18.71 0.09
CA GLY A 215 -20.26 -18.84 -1.35
C GLY A 215 -19.16 -17.91 -1.91
N GLY A 216 -18.39 -17.25 -1.05
CA GLY A 216 -17.24 -16.43 -1.38
C GLY A 216 -15.91 -17.19 -1.34
N LYS A 217 -14.81 -16.45 -1.23
CA LYS A 217 -13.46 -17.02 -1.14
C LYS A 217 -12.55 -16.18 -0.25
N LEU A 218 -11.75 -16.84 0.57
CA LEU A 218 -10.60 -16.26 1.25
C LEU A 218 -9.32 -16.74 0.55
N VAL A 219 -8.46 -15.81 0.17
CA VAL A 219 -7.13 -16.03 -0.39
C VAL A 219 -6.12 -15.61 0.67
N VAL A 220 -5.42 -16.54 1.30
CA VAL A 220 -4.67 -16.31 2.54
C VAL A 220 -3.20 -16.66 2.36
N ALA A 221 -2.31 -15.76 2.73
CA ALA A 221 -0.88 -16.05 2.73
C ALA A 221 -0.53 -17.18 3.70
N ALA A 222 0.32 -18.09 3.26
CA ALA A 222 0.75 -19.28 4.02
C ALA A 222 2.26 -19.34 4.25
N ASP A 223 3.04 -18.43 3.67
CA ASP A 223 4.47 -18.45 3.91
C ASP A 223 4.88 -17.64 5.15
N ALA A 224 5.99 -18.08 5.76
CA ALA A 224 6.49 -17.54 7.03
C ALA A 224 6.97 -16.08 6.96
N VAL A 225 7.05 -15.48 5.76
CA VAL A 225 7.71 -14.18 5.57
C VAL A 225 6.91 -13.01 6.12
N ALA A 226 5.59 -13.19 6.35
CA ALA A 226 4.75 -12.05 6.66
C ALA A 226 3.58 -12.36 7.62
N GLY A 227 3.84 -13.08 8.71
CA GLY A 227 2.83 -13.25 9.76
C GLY A 227 1.72 -14.25 9.40
N ALA A 228 2.03 -15.30 8.63
CA ALA A 228 1.10 -16.38 8.30
C ALA A 228 0.48 -17.03 9.56
N GLU A 229 1.26 -17.22 10.63
CA GLU A 229 0.77 -17.71 11.91
C GLU A 229 -0.34 -16.82 12.52
N ALA A 230 -0.23 -15.50 12.36
CA ALA A 230 -1.26 -14.58 12.82
C ALA A 230 -2.54 -14.74 12.00
N LEU A 231 -2.44 -14.97 10.70
CA LEU A 231 -3.58 -15.23 9.83
C LEU A 231 -4.26 -16.57 10.18
N GLU A 232 -3.48 -17.62 10.48
CA GLU A 232 -4.07 -18.88 10.94
C GLU A 232 -4.82 -18.68 12.27
N ARG A 233 -4.26 -17.95 13.25
CA ARG A 233 -4.97 -17.60 14.48
C ARG A 233 -6.26 -16.79 14.24
N VAL A 234 -6.30 -15.96 13.18
CA VAL A 234 -7.53 -15.28 12.76
C VAL A 234 -8.57 -16.28 12.27
N LEU A 235 -8.18 -17.23 11.43
CA LEU A 235 -9.09 -18.27 10.90
C LEU A 235 -9.58 -19.23 11.99
N ASP A 236 -8.74 -19.57 12.97
CA ASP A 236 -9.07 -20.42 14.12
C ASP A 236 -10.16 -19.83 15.03
N GLN A 237 -10.34 -18.50 15.02
CA GLN A 237 -11.45 -17.85 15.72
C GLN A 237 -12.82 -18.15 15.08
N GLY A 238 -12.84 -18.75 13.89
CA GLY A 238 -14.02 -19.17 13.14
C GLY A 238 -13.95 -18.68 11.70
N CYS A 239 -14.14 -19.63 10.77
CA CYS A 239 -14.17 -19.36 9.33
C CYS A 239 -15.30 -20.17 8.69
N TRP A 240 -16.13 -19.51 7.87
CA TRP A 240 -17.31 -20.10 7.23
C TRP A 240 -17.19 -20.08 5.70
N THR A 241 -16.11 -19.52 5.19
CA THR A 241 -15.85 -19.31 3.78
C THR A 241 -14.74 -20.23 3.30
N PRO A 242 -14.82 -20.83 2.10
CA PRO A 242 -13.73 -21.61 1.54
C PRO A 242 -12.41 -20.81 1.49
N VAL A 243 -11.35 -21.42 2.02
CA VAL A 243 -9.99 -20.84 2.04
C VAL A 243 -9.16 -21.51 0.95
N THR A 244 -8.40 -20.72 0.21
CA THR A 244 -7.23 -21.15 -0.57
C THR A 244 -6.02 -20.38 -0.08
N ARG A 245 -4.89 -21.06 0.03
CA ARG A 245 -3.64 -20.43 0.49
C ARG A 245 -2.73 -20.14 -0.68
N PHE A 246 -1.81 -19.23 -0.46
CA PHE A 246 -0.74 -18.95 -1.42
C PHE A 246 0.59 -18.76 -0.71
N GLY A 247 1.67 -19.19 -1.35
CA GLY A 247 3.02 -19.02 -0.81
C GLY A 247 4.10 -19.60 -1.70
N ASP A 248 5.33 -19.54 -1.22
CA ASP A 248 6.49 -20.13 -1.89
C ASP A 248 6.38 -21.64 -1.97
N GLU A 249 6.80 -22.23 -3.12
CA GLU A 249 6.75 -23.68 -3.35
C GLU A 249 7.43 -24.49 -2.23
N GLY A 250 8.51 -23.96 -1.65
CA GLY A 250 9.23 -24.61 -0.55
C GLY A 250 8.61 -24.42 0.82
N GLY A 251 7.63 -23.52 0.97
CA GLY A 251 7.00 -23.14 2.25
C GLY A 251 5.60 -23.72 2.48
N ILE A 252 4.97 -24.33 1.49
CA ILE A 252 3.63 -24.91 1.58
C ILE A 252 3.70 -26.44 1.59
N GLU A 253 3.31 -27.07 2.70
CA GLU A 253 3.39 -28.54 2.88
C GLU A 253 2.37 -29.34 2.05
N ASN A 254 1.27 -28.74 1.59
CA ASN A 254 0.18 -29.41 0.86
C ASN A 254 0.06 -28.97 -0.59
N ALA A 255 0.90 -29.51 -1.42
CA ALA A 255 1.16 -29.11 -2.79
C ALA A 255 -0.03 -29.15 -3.77
N GLY A 256 -1.15 -29.78 -3.50
CA GLY A 256 -2.23 -29.99 -4.49
C GLY A 256 -3.43 -29.06 -4.40
N GLY A 257 -3.59 -28.32 -3.29
CA GLY A 257 -4.80 -27.55 -2.99
C GLY A 257 -4.62 -26.03 -2.97
N ASP A 258 -3.41 -25.52 -3.09
CA ASP A 258 -3.07 -24.13 -2.88
C ASP A 258 -2.27 -23.52 -4.03
N TRP A 259 -2.24 -22.19 -4.08
CA TRP A 259 -1.45 -21.41 -5.04
C TRP A 259 0.01 -21.40 -4.63
N ARG A 260 0.90 -21.67 -5.58
CA ARG A 260 2.34 -21.69 -5.30
C ARG A 260 3.09 -20.81 -6.28
N TYR A 261 4.13 -20.16 -5.78
CA TYR A 261 5.07 -19.46 -6.63
C TYR A 261 6.49 -19.94 -6.38
N ARG A 262 7.33 -19.82 -7.38
CA ARG A 262 8.79 -20.00 -7.28
C ARG A 262 9.52 -18.92 -8.04
N LEU A 263 10.63 -18.47 -7.50
CA LEU A 263 11.52 -17.55 -8.20
C LEU A 263 12.39 -18.32 -9.19
N ILE A 264 12.50 -17.81 -10.43
CA ILE A 264 13.43 -18.30 -11.45
C ILE A 264 14.68 -17.41 -11.44
N SER A 265 14.50 -16.09 -11.33
CA SER A 265 15.59 -15.15 -11.04
C SER A 265 15.62 -14.77 -9.57
N ALA A 266 16.83 -14.55 -9.02
CA ALA A 266 17.00 -14.21 -7.59
C ALA A 266 16.31 -12.91 -7.19
N ASP A 267 16.19 -11.96 -8.12
CA ASP A 267 15.52 -10.68 -7.90
C ASP A 267 14.00 -10.73 -8.07
N GLY A 268 13.42 -11.88 -8.47
CA GLY A 268 11.98 -12.03 -8.67
C GLY A 268 11.44 -11.41 -9.96
N SER A 269 12.28 -10.89 -10.85
CA SER A 269 11.86 -10.38 -12.17
C SER A 269 11.43 -11.49 -13.14
N HIS A 270 11.81 -12.74 -12.86
CA HIS A 270 11.35 -13.94 -13.54
C HIS A 270 10.90 -14.97 -12.49
N PHE A 271 9.65 -15.39 -12.57
CA PHE A 271 9.03 -16.30 -11.61
C PHE A 271 8.03 -17.22 -12.32
N ALA A 272 7.51 -18.21 -11.60
CA ALA A 272 6.44 -19.06 -12.07
C ALA A 272 5.36 -19.23 -11.00
N LEU A 273 4.10 -19.36 -11.42
CA LEU A 273 2.94 -19.64 -10.56
C LEU A 273 2.30 -20.97 -10.95
N ALA A 274 1.89 -21.74 -9.95
CA ALA A 274 1.02 -22.91 -10.11
C ALA A 274 -0.30 -22.65 -9.36
N ALA A 275 -1.41 -22.86 -10.07
CA ALA A 275 -2.74 -22.84 -9.49
C ALA A 275 -3.06 -24.19 -8.82
N PRO A 276 -4.04 -24.24 -7.89
CA PRO A 276 -4.60 -25.49 -7.39
C PRO A 276 -5.09 -26.39 -8.53
N ALA A 277 -4.94 -27.70 -8.38
CA ALA A 277 -5.39 -28.66 -9.40
C ALA A 277 -6.89 -28.54 -9.74
N THR A 278 -7.70 -28.04 -8.81
CA THR A 278 -9.13 -27.75 -9.02
C THR A 278 -9.36 -26.59 -10.03
N VAL A 279 -8.34 -25.78 -10.25
CA VAL A 279 -8.37 -24.62 -11.18
C VAL A 279 -7.71 -25.00 -12.50
N SER A 280 -6.48 -25.53 -12.45
CA SER A 280 -5.66 -25.86 -13.63
C SER A 280 -6.01 -27.20 -14.29
N GLY A 281 -6.70 -28.08 -13.57
CA GLY A 281 -6.94 -29.45 -14.01
C GLY A 281 -5.76 -30.40 -13.76
N GLU A 282 -4.56 -29.89 -13.56
CA GLU A 282 -3.34 -30.64 -13.28
C GLU A 282 -2.60 -30.05 -12.08
N ALA A 283 -2.10 -30.92 -11.19
CA ALA A 283 -1.21 -30.50 -10.12
C ALA A 283 0.15 -30.09 -10.73
N ASP A 284 0.81 -29.10 -10.13
CA ASP A 284 2.18 -28.70 -10.46
C ASP A 284 2.40 -28.11 -11.88
N CYS A 285 1.33 -27.63 -12.52
CA CYS A 285 1.47 -26.89 -13.78
C CYS A 285 1.91 -25.44 -13.48
N PHE A 286 3.22 -25.19 -13.62
CA PHE A 286 3.79 -23.84 -13.41
C PHE A 286 3.77 -23.05 -14.72
N VAL A 287 3.19 -21.85 -14.68
CA VAL A 287 3.20 -20.88 -15.78
C VAL A 287 4.17 -19.76 -15.45
N GLU A 288 5.09 -19.48 -16.35
CA GLU A 288 6.15 -18.49 -16.16
C GLU A 288 5.71 -17.07 -16.50
N CYS A 289 6.28 -16.08 -15.79
CA CYS A 289 6.10 -14.67 -16.04
C CYS A 289 7.42 -13.92 -15.88
N GLN A 290 7.72 -13.03 -16.83
CA GLN A 290 8.79 -12.04 -16.73
C GLN A 290 8.15 -10.65 -16.68
N TRP A 291 8.62 -9.81 -15.77
CA TRP A 291 8.09 -8.47 -15.54
C TRP A 291 9.14 -7.47 -15.05
N ALA A 292 8.76 -6.21 -14.89
CA ALA A 292 9.69 -5.16 -14.48
C ALA A 292 9.89 -5.05 -12.95
N MET A 293 9.02 -5.69 -12.14
CA MET A 293 9.10 -5.60 -10.69
C MET A 293 10.14 -6.55 -10.09
N ARG A 294 10.59 -6.22 -8.89
CA ARG A 294 11.60 -6.98 -8.15
C ARG A 294 11.11 -7.34 -6.75
N GLY A 295 11.71 -8.38 -6.18
CA GLY A 295 11.47 -8.84 -4.82
C GLY A 295 10.43 -9.96 -4.71
N ARG A 296 10.77 -10.96 -3.88
CA ARG A 296 9.89 -12.09 -3.55
C ARG A 296 8.50 -11.63 -3.07
N HIS A 297 8.44 -10.56 -2.27
CA HIS A 297 7.19 -10.01 -1.76
C HIS A 297 6.25 -9.54 -2.90
N ASN A 298 6.79 -9.02 -4.01
CA ASN A 298 5.99 -8.64 -5.17
C ASN A 298 5.49 -9.86 -5.93
N VAL A 299 6.27 -10.96 -5.98
CA VAL A 299 5.81 -12.23 -6.55
C VAL A 299 4.68 -12.83 -5.70
N ALA A 300 4.77 -12.74 -4.36
CA ALA A 300 3.68 -13.13 -3.46
C ALA A 300 2.43 -12.27 -3.70
N ASN A 301 2.57 -10.95 -3.83
CA ASN A 301 1.47 -10.04 -4.19
C ASN A 301 0.82 -10.41 -5.54
N ALA A 302 1.64 -10.78 -6.54
CA ALA A 302 1.16 -11.25 -7.84
C ALA A 302 0.37 -12.55 -7.73
N CYS A 303 0.87 -13.51 -6.94
CA CYS A 303 0.19 -14.78 -6.70
C CYS A 303 -1.20 -14.53 -6.08
N ALA A 304 -1.28 -13.69 -5.06
CA ALA A 304 -2.54 -13.29 -4.42
C ALA A 304 -3.51 -12.59 -5.40
N ALA A 305 -2.99 -11.68 -6.23
CA ALA A 305 -3.78 -10.95 -7.22
C ALA A 305 -4.33 -11.88 -8.32
N VAL A 306 -3.51 -12.82 -8.82
CA VAL A 306 -3.93 -13.85 -9.79
C VAL A 306 -4.98 -14.74 -9.18
N ALA A 307 -4.77 -15.23 -7.94
CA ALA A 307 -5.76 -16.06 -7.25
C ALA A 307 -7.12 -15.36 -7.11
N ALA A 308 -7.12 -14.07 -6.75
CA ALA A 308 -8.35 -13.29 -6.64
C ALA A 308 -9.02 -13.05 -8.02
N ALA A 309 -8.23 -12.83 -9.07
CA ALA A 309 -8.75 -12.60 -10.42
C ALA A 309 -9.36 -13.88 -11.04
N VAL A 310 -8.77 -15.04 -10.75
CA VAL A 310 -9.28 -16.34 -11.20
C VAL A 310 -10.66 -16.65 -10.61
N GLU A 311 -10.94 -16.25 -9.38
CA GLU A 311 -12.29 -16.33 -8.78
C GLU A 311 -13.32 -15.45 -9.52
N CYS A 312 -12.87 -14.53 -10.39
CA CYS A 312 -13.71 -13.73 -11.28
C CYS A 312 -13.75 -14.30 -12.73
N GLY A 313 -13.25 -15.51 -12.96
CA GLY A 313 -13.28 -16.18 -14.25
C GLY A 313 -12.11 -15.87 -15.19
N VAL A 314 -11.06 -15.22 -14.70
CA VAL A 314 -9.83 -14.96 -15.48
C VAL A 314 -8.97 -16.22 -15.52
N SER A 315 -8.40 -16.58 -16.67
CA SER A 315 -7.40 -17.68 -16.71
C SER A 315 -6.06 -17.25 -16.13
N VAL A 316 -5.29 -18.21 -15.64
CA VAL A 316 -3.94 -17.98 -15.08
C VAL A 316 -3.02 -17.34 -16.12
N GLU A 317 -3.06 -17.84 -17.36
CA GLU A 317 -2.26 -17.35 -18.46
C GLU A 317 -2.59 -15.89 -18.81
N ALA A 318 -3.89 -15.54 -18.88
CA ALA A 318 -4.32 -14.18 -19.15
C ALA A 318 -3.91 -13.21 -18.02
N ALA A 319 -3.99 -13.66 -16.77
CA ALA A 319 -3.54 -12.90 -15.62
C ALA A 319 -2.03 -12.64 -15.66
N LEU A 320 -1.21 -13.67 -15.95
CA LEU A 320 0.25 -13.52 -16.06
C LEU A 320 0.67 -12.68 -17.26
N GLN A 321 -0.02 -12.80 -18.41
CA GLN A 321 0.18 -11.90 -19.57
C GLN A 321 -0.13 -10.43 -19.23
N ALA A 322 -1.11 -10.17 -18.40
CA ALA A 322 -1.39 -8.82 -17.88
C ALA A 322 -0.25 -8.34 -16.97
N LEU A 323 0.21 -9.18 -16.05
CA LEU A 323 1.31 -8.85 -15.12
C LEU A 323 2.65 -8.64 -15.82
N ALA A 324 2.94 -9.32 -16.93
CA ALA A 324 4.14 -9.10 -17.73
C ALA A 324 4.26 -7.63 -18.24
N ARG A 325 3.13 -6.91 -18.32
CA ARG A 325 3.03 -5.50 -18.74
C ARG A 325 2.72 -4.54 -17.57
N PHE A 326 2.77 -5.06 -16.34
CA PHE A 326 2.42 -4.28 -15.16
C PHE A 326 3.52 -3.27 -14.84
N ALA A 327 3.13 -2.02 -14.58
CA ALA A 327 3.98 -1.00 -13.98
C ALA A 327 3.53 -0.74 -12.53
N PRO A 328 4.46 -0.62 -11.58
CA PRO A 328 4.12 -0.41 -10.18
C PRO A 328 3.40 0.94 -9.97
N PRO A 329 2.55 1.03 -8.95
CA PRO A 329 2.06 2.33 -8.47
C PRO A 329 3.24 3.23 -8.10
N ARG A 330 3.03 4.54 -8.17
CA ARG A 330 4.03 5.51 -7.72
C ARG A 330 4.52 5.18 -6.31
N ARG A 331 5.81 5.43 -6.07
CA ARG A 331 6.46 5.20 -4.78
C ARG A 331 6.49 3.72 -4.35
N ARG A 332 6.52 2.79 -5.30
CA ARG A 332 6.72 1.35 -5.09
C ARG A 332 7.88 0.90 -5.97
N GLN A 333 9.11 1.03 -5.46
CA GLN A 333 10.35 0.84 -6.20
C GLN A 333 10.40 1.70 -7.49
N GLU A 334 9.83 2.92 -7.43
CA GLU A 334 9.73 3.83 -8.56
C GLU A 334 11.10 4.43 -8.86
N LEU A 335 11.63 4.18 -10.07
CA LEU A 335 12.83 4.88 -10.53
C LEU A 335 12.48 6.34 -10.81
N ARG A 336 13.01 7.26 -10.00
CA ARG A 336 12.80 8.71 -10.13
C ARG A 336 13.72 9.32 -11.18
N GLY A 337 14.88 8.73 -11.39
CA GLY A 337 15.87 9.15 -12.38
C GLY A 337 17.22 8.48 -12.21
N GLU A 338 18.06 8.66 -13.21
CA GLU A 338 19.45 8.24 -13.20
C GLU A 338 20.34 9.42 -13.66
N VAL A 339 21.30 9.80 -12.83
CA VAL A 339 22.23 10.91 -13.09
C VAL A 339 23.63 10.49 -12.65
N ALA A 340 24.63 10.79 -13.46
CA ALA A 340 26.03 10.38 -13.22
C ALA A 340 26.19 8.85 -12.95
N GLY A 341 25.33 8.02 -13.55
CA GLY A 341 25.29 6.58 -13.32
C GLY A 341 24.74 6.17 -11.95
N VAL A 342 24.14 7.09 -11.18
CA VAL A 342 23.48 6.84 -9.89
C VAL A 342 21.97 6.80 -10.11
N LYS A 343 21.33 5.68 -9.73
CA LYS A 343 19.87 5.53 -9.75
C LYS A 343 19.26 6.00 -8.45
N VAL A 344 18.23 6.85 -8.53
CA VAL A 344 17.42 7.30 -7.38
C VAL A 344 16.06 6.63 -7.46
N ILE A 345 15.75 5.82 -6.45
CA ILE A 345 14.52 5.01 -6.35
C ILE A 345 13.70 5.49 -5.17
N ASP A 346 12.39 5.66 -5.38
CA ASP A 346 11.41 6.03 -4.34
C ASP A 346 10.62 4.79 -3.90
N ASP A 347 10.57 4.53 -2.60
CA ASP A 347 9.75 3.46 -2.03
C ASP A 347 9.00 3.92 -0.78
N PHE A 348 7.78 3.44 -0.63
CA PHE A 348 6.90 3.79 0.50
C PHE A 348 7.18 2.94 1.75
N ALA A 349 8.17 2.04 1.73
CA ALA A 349 8.51 1.19 2.86
C ALA A 349 8.80 2.02 4.13
N HIS A 350 8.12 1.69 5.21
CA HIS A 350 8.21 2.40 6.50
C HIS A 350 8.01 1.48 7.70
N HIS A 351 8.02 0.17 7.47
CA HIS A 351 8.02 -0.89 8.48
C HIS A 351 9.25 -1.78 8.27
N PRO A 352 9.86 -2.34 9.33
CA PRO A 352 11.08 -3.14 9.19
C PRO A 352 10.97 -4.26 8.13
N THR A 353 9.88 -5.01 8.11
CA THR A 353 9.63 -6.05 7.12
C THR A 353 9.59 -5.50 5.69
N ALA A 354 8.88 -4.38 5.47
CA ALA A 354 8.80 -3.76 4.15
C ALA A 354 10.16 -3.22 3.69
N ILE A 355 10.95 -2.63 4.59
CA ILE A 355 12.32 -2.16 4.33
C ILE A 355 13.18 -3.35 3.90
N ALA A 356 13.19 -4.43 4.70
CA ALA A 356 13.99 -5.63 4.42
C ALA A 356 13.65 -6.22 3.06
N THR A 357 12.37 -6.49 2.81
CA THR A 357 11.93 -7.13 1.56
C THR A 357 12.16 -6.28 0.32
N THR A 358 12.08 -4.94 0.44
CA THR A 358 12.45 -4.02 -0.65
C THR A 358 13.95 -4.10 -0.94
N LEU A 359 14.80 -4.00 0.07
CA LEU A 359 16.26 -4.06 -0.11
C LEU A 359 16.71 -5.43 -0.63
N GLU A 360 16.20 -6.53 -0.08
CA GLU A 360 16.46 -7.90 -0.57
C GLU A 360 16.08 -8.08 -2.04
N GLY A 361 14.99 -7.47 -2.47
CA GLY A 361 14.54 -7.51 -3.86
C GLY A 361 15.40 -6.71 -4.82
N LEU A 362 16.02 -5.61 -4.36
CA LEU A 362 16.85 -4.72 -5.18
C LEU A 362 18.33 -5.13 -5.22
N ALA A 363 18.86 -5.72 -4.14
CA ALA A 363 20.27 -6.11 -4.04
C ALA A 363 20.79 -7.00 -5.19
N PRO A 364 20.06 -8.03 -5.66
CA PRO A 364 20.50 -8.82 -6.80
C PRO A 364 20.57 -8.01 -8.11
N GLY A 365 19.73 -6.97 -8.26
CA GLY A 365 19.75 -6.07 -9.42
C GLY A 365 21.03 -5.22 -9.46
N VAL A 366 21.45 -4.66 -8.32
CA VAL A 366 22.73 -3.93 -8.20
C VAL A 366 23.90 -4.83 -8.56
N ALA A 367 23.93 -6.05 -8.02
CA ALA A 367 24.98 -7.03 -8.30
C ALA A 367 25.03 -7.44 -9.77
N ALA A 368 23.88 -7.58 -10.44
CA ALA A 368 23.79 -8.00 -11.83
C ALA A 368 24.29 -6.93 -12.82
N GLU A 369 24.24 -5.64 -12.48
CA GLU A 369 24.78 -4.56 -13.32
C GLU A 369 26.33 -4.59 -13.43
N GLY A 370 27.00 -5.29 -12.53
CA GLY A 370 28.42 -5.63 -12.64
C GLY A 370 29.40 -4.43 -12.56
N GLN A 371 28.90 -3.24 -12.21
CA GLN A 371 29.70 -2.00 -12.14
C GLN A 371 30.34 -1.75 -10.75
N GLY A 372 30.19 -2.71 -9.82
CA GLY A 372 30.65 -2.56 -8.44
C GLY A 372 29.90 -1.48 -7.66
N GLY A 373 28.66 -1.20 -8.09
CA GLY A 373 27.74 -0.28 -7.40
C GLY A 373 27.30 -0.81 -6.04
N ARG A 374 26.77 0.08 -5.22
CA ARG A 374 26.27 -0.20 -3.87
C ARG A 374 24.78 0.00 -3.80
N LEU A 375 24.12 -0.78 -2.95
CA LEU A 375 22.74 -0.52 -2.54
C LEU A 375 22.78 0.41 -1.31
N TRP A 376 22.36 1.65 -1.47
CA TRP A 376 22.33 2.65 -0.41
C TRP A 376 20.92 2.98 0.01
N ALA A 377 20.51 2.55 1.20
CA ALA A 377 19.22 2.87 1.79
C ALA A 377 19.24 4.26 2.45
N VAL A 378 18.23 5.08 2.18
CA VAL A 378 18.00 6.40 2.81
C VAL A 378 16.63 6.39 3.46
N ILE A 379 16.57 6.35 4.79
CA ILE A 379 15.33 6.02 5.52
C ILE A 379 14.91 7.14 6.45
N GLU A 380 13.63 7.59 6.30
CA GLU A 380 12.96 8.50 7.24
C GLU A 380 12.01 7.70 8.15
N PRO A 381 12.31 7.48 9.44
CA PRO A 381 11.42 6.85 10.41
C PRO A 381 10.28 7.79 10.80
N ARG A 382 9.20 7.83 9.99
CA ARG A 382 8.17 8.86 10.09
C ARG A 382 6.78 8.35 10.47
N SER A 383 6.44 7.08 10.20
CA SER A 383 5.13 6.55 10.57
C SER A 383 4.89 6.65 12.09
N ASN A 384 3.64 6.66 12.53
CA ASN A 384 3.33 6.77 13.96
C ASN A 384 4.01 5.65 14.77
N THR A 385 3.98 4.42 14.27
CA THR A 385 4.67 3.27 14.87
C THR A 385 6.18 3.48 14.96
N MET A 386 6.80 4.01 13.90
CA MET A 386 8.24 4.29 13.89
C MET A 386 8.61 5.43 14.86
N LYS A 387 7.83 6.52 14.92
CA LYS A 387 8.06 7.63 15.85
C LYS A 387 7.98 7.23 17.31
N LEU A 388 7.12 6.26 17.66
CA LEU A 388 7.01 5.71 19.00
C LEU A 388 8.18 4.82 19.40
N GLY A 389 9.04 4.42 18.43
CA GLY A 389 10.19 3.56 18.68
C GLY A 389 9.87 2.09 18.97
N THR A 390 8.62 1.67 18.81
CA THR A 390 8.18 0.30 19.07
C THR A 390 8.89 -0.73 18.18
N MET A 391 9.36 -0.30 17.00
CA MET A 391 10.06 -1.14 16.03
C MET A 391 11.58 -0.96 16.01
N LYS A 392 12.14 -0.08 16.87
CA LYS A 392 13.57 0.28 16.76
C LYS A 392 14.52 -0.92 16.81
N ALA A 393 14.23 -1.91 17.63
CA ALA A 393 15.05 -3.12 17.75
C ALA A 393 15.08 -4.01 16.49
N ARG A 394 14.12 -3.85 15.57
CA ARG A 394 14.05 -4.60 14.31
C ARG A 394 14.73 -3.89 13.14
N LEU A 395 15.03 -2.59 13.28
CA LEU A 395 15.56 -1.76 12.19
C LEU A 395 16.96 -2.19 11.73
N PRO A 396 17.93 -2.51 12.61
CA PRO A 396 19.25 -2.92 12.17
C PRO A 396 19.23 -4.17 11.29
N ALA A 397 18.45 -5.17 11.66
CA ALA A 397 18.29 -6.38 10.86
C ALA A 397 17.60 -6.12 9.51
N ALA A 398 16.70 -5.12 9.43
CA ALA A 398 15.96 -4.81 8.23
C ALA A 398 16.80 -4.20 7.10
N VAL A 399 18.02 -3.72 7.39
CA VAL A 399 18.89 -3.07 6.38
C VAL A 399 20.09 -3.90 5.98
N THR A 400 20.18 -5.16 6.42
CA THR A 400 21.35 -6.02 6.18
C THR A 400 21.61 -6.37 4.71
N ALA A 401 20.60 -6.22 3.84
CA ALA A 401 20.77 -6.39 2.39
C ALA A 401 21.33 -5.14 1.70
N ALA A 402 21.46 -4.01 2.40
CA ALA A 402 22.10 -2.81 1.88
C ALA A 402 23.60 -2.76 2.24
N ASP A 403 24.41 -2.20 1.36
CA ASP A 403 25.82 -1.91 1.64
C ASP A 403 25.96 -0.71 2.59
N ARG A 404 25.02 0.26 2.46
CA ARG A 404 25.03 1.48 3.27
C ARG A 404 23.61 1.91 3.63
N VAL A 405 23.45 2.50 4.82
CA VAL A 405 22.22 3.14 5.25
C VAL A 405 22.49 4.53 5.84
N SER A 406 21.74 5.52 5.38
CA SER A 406 21.65 6.85 5.98
C SER A 406 20.27 7.05 6.59
N TRP A 407 20.24 7.21 7.90
CA TRP A 407 19.00 7.48 8.64
C TRP A 407 18.76 8.99 8.72
N PHE A 408 17.53 9.42 8.51
CA PHE A 408 17.15 10.82 8.74
C PHE A 408 16.37 10.95 10.05
N ALA A 409 16.98 11.62 11.03
CA ALA A 409 16.35 11.93 12.31
C ALA A 409 15.52 13.21 12.20
N GLY A 410 14.32 13.11 11.63
CA GLY A 410 13.39 14.24 11.51
C GLY A 410 12.95 14.81 12.87
N PRO A 411 12.47 16.06 12.91
CA PRO A 411 12.21 16.79 14.17
C PRO A 411 11.10 16.17 15.04
N THR A 412 10.31 15.25 14.47
CA THR A 412 9.20 14.59 15.17
C THR A 412 9.56 13.18 15.67
N LEU A 413 10.80 12.72 15.48
CA LEU A 413 11.27 11.43 15.98
C LEU A 413 11.53 11.54 17.48
N GLY A 414 10.82 10.76 18.30
CA GLY A 414 10.85 10.83 19.76
C GLY A 414 12.00 10.08 20.45
N TRP A 415 12.95 9.49 19.67
CA TRP A 415 14.05 8.66 20.16
C TRP A 415 15.31 8.84 19.32
N SER A 416 16.48 8.48 19.87
CA SER A 416 17.78 8.58 19.16
C SER A 416 18.02 7.36 18.27
N LEU A 417 18.57 7.62 17.07
CA LEU A 417 19.03 6.60 16.10
C LEU A 417 20.48 6.12 16.36
N ASP A 418 21.19 6.66 17.35
CA ASP A 418 22.62 6.35 17.59
C ASP A 418 22.84 4.86 17.87
N GLU A 419 21.98 4.25 18.69
CA GLU A 419 22.03 2.81 18.98
C GLU A 419 21.76 1.98 17.70
N THR A 420 20.74 2.35 16.93
CA THR A 420 20.41 1.71 15.65
C THR A 420 21.60 1.76 14.67
N VAL A 421 22.28 2.92 14.57
CA VAL A 421 23.48 3.08 13.74
C VAL A 421 24.62 2.17 14.21
N CYS A 422 24.86 2.10 15.53
CA CYS A 422 25.88 1.21 16.09
C CYS A 422 25.59 -0.26 15.78
N GLU A 423 24.33 -0.69 15.92
CA GLU A 423 23.92 -2.06 15.63
C GLU A 423 24.00 -2.39 14.11
N CYS A 424 23.61 -1.46 13.22
CA CYS A 424 23.80 -1.63 11.77
C CYS A 424 25.27 -1.87 11.43
N ARG A 425 26.20 -1.07 12.01
CA ARG A 425 27.65 -1.24 11.81
C ARG A 425 28.16 -2.58 12.35
N ALA A 426 27.63 -3.04 13.49
CA ALA A 426 27.96 -4.34 14.05
C ALA A 426 27.51 -5.50 13.14
N LEU A 427 26.45 -5.30 12.36
CA LEU A 427 25.96 -6.24 11.35
C LEU A 427 26.67 -6.11 9.98
N GLY A 428 27.68 -5.23 9.87
CA GLY A 428 28.47 -5.05 8.65
C GLY A 428 27.91 -4.06 7.64
N VAL A 429 26.86 -3.32 7.99
CA VAL A 429 26.28 -2.27 7.14
C VAL A 429 26.93 -0.93 7.48
N GLU A 430 27.46 -0.21 6.48
CA GLU A 430 27.92 1.17 6.68
C GLU A 430 26.71 2.04 7.04
N ALA A 431 26.72 2.68 8.21
CA ALA A 431 25.55 3.40 8.72
C ALA A 431 25.91 4.76 9.29
N ASP A 432 25.05 5.74 9.05
CA ASP A 432 25.12 7.08 9.62
C ASP A 432 23.72 7.66 9.86
N VAL A 433 23.68 8.80 10.58
CA VAL A 433 22.45 9.54 10.87
C VAL A 433 22.69 11.03 10.60
N GLU A 434 21.68 11.65 9.95
CA GLU A 434 21.64 13.09 9.69
C GLU A 434 20.33 13.69 10.21
N GLN A 435 20.38 14.95 10.64
CA GLN A 435 19.21 15.70 11.12
C GLN A 435 18.83 16.83 10.18
N ASP A 436 19.77 17.23 9.33
CA ASP A 436 19.57 18.26 8.31
C ASP A 436 19.45 17.63 6.93
N LEU A 437 18.36 17.95 6.22
CA LEU A 437 18.06 17.34 4.93
C LEU A 437 19.02 17.81 3.83
N ASP A 438 19.52 19.07 3.91
CA ASP A 438 20.47 19.59 2.93
C ASP A 438 21.85 18.93 3.11
N ALA A 439 22.26 18.72 4.36
CA ALA A 439 23.46 17.95 4.69
C ALA A 439 23.37 16.51 4.21
N LEU A 440 22.22 15.85 4.42
CA LEU A 440 21.98 14.49 3.92
C LEU A 440 22.11 14.40 2.41
N ILE A 441 21.45 15.31 1.66
CA ILE A 441 21.50 15.36 0.20
C ILE A 441 22.93 15.60 -0.29
N ALA A 442 23.63 16.58 0.27
CA ALA A 442 25.01 16.90 -0.08
C ALA A 442 25.95 15.69 0.15
N LYS A 443 25.79 14.99 1.27
CA LYS A 443 26.54 13.78 1.58
C LYS A 443 26.30 12.66 0.58
N ILE A 444 25.03 12.36 0.28
CA ILE A 444 24.68 11.33 -0.71
C ILE A 444 25.25 11.70 -2.07
N ALA A 445 25.07 12.94 -2.51
CA ALA A 445 25.59 13.41 -3.81
C ALA A 445 27.12 13.31 -3.89
N ASN A 446 27.85 13.65 -2.83
CA ASN A 446 29.32 13.63 -2.81
C ASN A 446 29.89 12.20 -2.75
N ASP A 447 29.29 11.31 -1.95
CA ASP A 447 29.80 9.96 -1.66
C ASP A 447 29.32 8.92 -2.71
N SER A 448 28.28 9.22 -3.51
CA SER A 448 27.76 8.33 -4.55
C SER A 448 28.74 8.21 -5.73
N ARG A 449 28.73 7.04 -6.35
CA ARG A 449 29.52 6.71 -7.54
C ARG A 449 28.66 6.00 -8.60
N ALA A 450 29.11 5.99 -9.82
CA ALA A 450 28.42 5.31 -10.91
C ALA A 450 28.19 3.82 -10.55
N GLY A 451 26.98 3.35 -10.82
CA GLY A 451 26.50 2.02 -10.45
C GLY A 451 25.74 1.96 -9.11
N ASP A 452 25.80 3.00 -8.27
CA ASP A 452 25.06 3.01 -6.99
C ASP A 452 23.55 3.15 -7.22
N TRP A 453 22.76 2.42 -6.42
CA TRP A 453 21.31 2.56 -6.32
C TRP A 453 20.97 3.17 -4.98
N VAL A 454 20.48 4.40 -4.98
CA VAL A 454 20.03 5.13 -3.79
C VAL A 454 18.52 4.93 -3.64
N VAL A 455 18.11 4.19 -2.61
CA VAL A 455 16.71 3.85 -2.35
C VAL A 455 16.20 4.69 -1.20
N VAL A 456 15.32 5.64 -1.52
CA VAL A 456 14.73 6.56 -0.54
C VAL A 456 13.42 5.97 -0.03
N MET A 457 13.32 5.74 1.28
CA MET A 457 12.20 5.09 1.95
C MET A 457 11.52 6.02 2.95
N SER A 458 10.27 6.38 2.68
CA SER A 458 9.45 7.21 3.56
C SER A 458 7.97 7.08 3.22
N ASN A 459 7.08 7.12 4.21
CA ASN A 459 5.63 7.25 3.99
C ASN A 459 5.16 8.71 3.85
N GLY A 460 6.08 9.67 3.81
CA GLY A 460 5.81 11.11 3.61
C GLY A 460 6.49 11.68 2.38
N GLY A 461 6.42 13.00 2.22
CA GLY A 461 7.04 13.71 1.10
C GLY A 461 8.55 13.88 1.21
N PHE A 462 9.14 13.59 2.36
CA PHE A 462 10.57 13.68 2.67
C PHE A 462 11.25 14.94 2.11
N GLY A 463 10.57 16.10 2.27
CA GLY A 463 11.08 17.38 1.82
C GLY A 463 11.45 17.50 0.33
N GLY A 464 10.90 16.64 -0.53
CA GLY A 464 11.21 16.58 -1.96
C GLY A 464 12.63 16.08 -2.26
N ILE A 465 13.16 15.21 -1.40
CA ILE A 465 14.55 14.71 -1.49
C ILE A 465 14.92 14.16 -2.86
N HIS A 466 14.00 13.53 -3.59
CA HIS A 466 14.28 12.86 -4.86
C HIS A 466 14.75 13.86 -5.93
N GLU A 467 13.96 14.90 -6.19
CA GLU A 467 14.28 15.93 -7.19
C GLU A 467 15.52 16.74 -6.77
N ARG A 468 15.65 17.01 -5.48
CA ARG A 468 16.78 17.75 -4.92
C ARG A 468 18.08 16.94 -5.04
N LEU A 469 18.02 15.61 -4.79
CA LEU A 469 19.18 14.72 -4.93
C LEU A 469 19.59 14.59 -6.42
N LEU A 470 18.62 14.38 -7.32
CA LEU A 470 18.91 14.32 -8.76
C LEU A 470 19.55 15.64 -9.25
N SER A 471 19.08 16.79 -8.77
CA SER A 471 19.69 18.10 -9.08
C SER A 471 21.11 18.24 -8.53
N ALA A 472 21.37 17.75 -7.30
CA ALA A 472 22.70 17.79 -6.68
C ALA A 472 23.70 16.87 -7.41
N LEU A 473 23.27 15.69 -7.85
CA LEU A 473 24.09 14.78 -8.66
C LEU A 473 24.44 15.39 -10.01
N ALA A 474 23.49 16.07 -10.68
CA ALA A 474 23.72 16.76 -11.96
C ALA A 474 24.69 17.93 -11.83
N ALA A 475 24.60 18.71 -10.74
CA ALA A 475 25.53 19.81 -10.48
C ALA A 475 26.98 19.32 -10.33
N ARG A 476 27.18 18.20 -9.61
CA ARG A 476 28.50 17.57 -9.46
C ARG A 476 29.10 17.09 -10.78
N GLU A 477 28.27 16.53 -11.68
CA GLU A 477 28.73 16.06 -12.98
C GLU A 477 29.17 17.23 -13.90
N GLY A 478 28.55 18.42 -13.74
CA GLY A 478 28.93 19.61 -14.48
C GLY A 478 30.21 20.31 -13.97
N GLU A 479 30.66 20.00 -12.75
CA GLU A 479 31.90 20.54 -12.14
C GLU A 479 33.11 19.60 -12.34
N ALA A 480 32.91 18.35 -12.76
CA ALA A 480 33.94 17.34 -12.99
C ALA A 480 34.37 17.30 -14.46
#